data_1129baeb74cb0eae228e7ffbea120d81
#
_entry.id   1129baeb74cb0eae228e7ffbea120d81
#
_cell.length_a   1.000
_cell.length_b   1.000
_cell.length_c   1.000
_cell.angle_alpha   90.00
_cell.angle_beta   90.00
_cell.angle_gamma   90.00
#
_symmetry.space_group_name_H-M   'P 1'
#
loop_
_entity.id
_entity.type
_entity.pdbx_description
1 polymer ?
#
loop_
_entity_poly.entity_id
_entity_poly.type
_entity_poly.pdbx_seq_one_letter_code
_entity_poly.pdbx_strand_id
1 'polypeptide(L)'
;MKTIAILIENMFDDREFIYPYFRMQEEGYEVHLLGSKKDTVYTSKAGLEEKSTHATSDVSADDYDALIIPGGFSPDYMRRTKATVDFVKAMNEQRKLIGAICHAPWMLASADAIKGKQVTSFYSIKDDLINAGAEWLDLEVVVDGNIVTSRSPKDLPIFLKTIIERLEMPA
;
A
#
# COMPACT_ATOMS: atom_id res chain seq x y z
N MET A 1 -20.92 -2.72 -0.16
CA MET A 1 -19.93 -1.68 -0.51
C MET A 1 -18.59 -2.11 0.08
N LYS A 2 -17.54 -2.06 -0.73
CA LYS A 2 -16.21 -2.43 -0.25
C LYS A 2 -15.53 -1.25 0.49
N THR A 3 -14.70 -1.57 1.44
CA THR A 3 -13.93 -0.59 2.22
C THR A 3 -12.44 -0.77 1.95
N ILE A 4 -11.79 0.32 1.53
CA ILE A 4 -10.39 0.34 1.14
C ILE A 4 -9.59 1.14 2.16
N ALA A 5 -8.52 0.55 2.67
CA ALA A 5 -7.55 1.25 3.48
C ALA A 5 -6.44 1.82 2.60
N ILE A 6 -6.08 3.07 2.81
CA ILE A 6 -4.86 3.66 2.23
C ILE A 6 -3.99 4.12 3.39
N LEU A 7 -2.76 3.64 3.46
CA LEU A 7 -1.82 4.12 4.47
C LEU A 7 -1.37 5.54 4.14
N ILE A 8 -1.26 6.36 5.17
CA ILE A 8 -0.75 7.72 5.04
C ILE A 8 0.27 8.00 6.13
N GLU A 9 1.39 8.62 5.74
CA GLU A 9 2.45 9.06 6.64
C GLU A 9 3.23 10.19 5.96
N ASN A 10 4.00 10.95 6.70
CA ASN A 10 4.79 12.04 6.13
C ASN A 10 5.68 11.58 4.99
N MET A 11 5.96 12.49 4.05
CA MET A 11 6.80 12.28 2.88
C MET A 11 6.22 11.31 1.85
N PHE A 12 4.89 11.17 1.81
CA PHE A 12 4.25 10.36 0.75
C PHE A 12 4.40 11.02 -0.62
N ASP A 13 4.45 10.22 -1.68
CA ASP A 13 4.39 10.73 -3.05
C ASP A 13 2.96 11.17 -3.35
N ASP A 14 2.81 12.40 -3.80
CA ASP A 14 1.51 13.02 -4.06
C ASP A 14 0.66 12.20 -5.04
N ARG A 15 1.25 11.76 -6.14
CA ARG A 15 0.55 11.04 -7.20
C ARG A 15 0.12 9.66 -6.76
N GLU A 16 0.99 8.97 -6.02
CA GLU A 16 0.76 7.62 -5.51
C GLU A 16 -0.30 7.58 -4.41
N PHE A 17 -0.60 8.73 -3.83
CA PHE A 17 -1.69 8.91 -2.87
C PHE A 17 -2.95 9.45 -3.55
N ILE A 18 -2.86 10.58 -4.26
CA ILE A 18 -4.02 11.29 -4.81
C ILE A 18 -4.79 10.42 -5.81
N TYR A 19 -4.09 9.77 -6.74
CA TYR A 19 -4.76 8.98 -7.77
C TYR A 19 -5.52 7.79 -7.18
N PRO A 20 -4.92 6.92 -6.36
CA PRO A 20 -5.66 5.84 -5.72
C PRO A 20 -6.81 6.34 -4.85
N TYR A 21 -6.62 7.43 -4.10
CA TYR A 21 -7.63 7.99 -3.21
C TYR A 21 -8.92 8.31 -3.96
N PHE A 22 -8.82 9.12 -5.02
CA PHE A 22 -10.00 9.51 -5.79
C PHE A 22 -10.50 8.38 -6.68
N ARG A 23 -9.60 7.59 -7.25
CA ARG A 23 -9.99 6.50 -8.14
C ARG A 23 -10.84 5.45 -7.43
N MET A 24 -10.52 5.12 -6.18
CA MET A 24 -11.31 4.18 -5.39
C MET A 24 -12.69 4.75 -5.04
N GLN A 25 -12.76 6.05 -4.77
CA GLN A 25 -14.05 6.72 -4.55
C GLN A 25 -14.93 6.73 -5.82
N GLU A 26 -14.33 6.91 -6.99
CA GLU A 26 -15.04 6.83 -8.27
C GLU A 26 -15.67 5.46 -8.51
N GLU A 27 -15.03 4.39 -8.00
CA GLU A 27 -15.59 3.03 -8.06
C GLU A 27 -16.73 2.81 -7.03
N GLY A 28 -17.03 3.79 -6.21
CA GLY A 28 -18.07 3.69 -5.19
C GLY A 28 -17.61 2.99 -3.91
N TYR A 29 -16.31 2.86 -3.68
CA TYR A 29 -15.78 2.26 -2.46
C TYR A 29 -15.68 3.30 -1.34
N GLU A 30 -15.84 2.86 -0.11
CA GLU A 30 -15.50 3.66 1.07
C GLU A 30 -13.98 3.63 1.27
N VAL A 31 -13.37 4.80 1.46
CA VAL A 31 -11.91 4.90 1.60
C VAL A 31 -11.57 5.50 2.97
N HIS A 32 -10.76 4.77 3.73
CA HIS A 32 -10.21 5.21 5.00
C HIS A 32 -8.72 5.50 4.85
N LEU A 33 -8.27 6.61 5.42
CA LEU A 33 -6.86 6.98 5.48
C LEU A 33 -6.29 6.60 6.84
N LEU A 34 -5.40 5.61 6.85
CA LEU A 34 -4.84 5.07 8.08
C LEU A 34 -3.42 5.59 8.30
N GLY A 35 -3.28 6.39 9.36
CA GLY A 35 -1.97 6.86 9.81
C GLY A 35 -1.54 6.19 11.10
N SER A 36 -0.38 6.57 11.60
CA SER A 36 0.07 6.19 12.94
C SER A 36 -0.82 6.80 14.03
N LYS A 37 -1.48 7.90 13.72
CA LYS A 37 -2.45 8.60 14.60
C LYS A 37 -3.69 8.98 13.81
N LYS A 38 -4.83 8.99 14.50
CA LYS A 38 -6.11 9.46 13.95
C LYS A 38 -6.16 10.99 13.91
N ASP A 39 -6.92 11.54 12.97
CA ASP A 39 -7.18 12.99 12.84
C ASP A 39 -5.90 13.83 12.82
N THR A 40 -4.86 13.30 12.22
CA THR A 40 -3.53 13.90 12.15
C THR A 40 -3.20 14.28 10.72
N VAL A 41 -2.68 15.50 10.54
CA VAL A 41 -2.25 15.98 9.22
C VAL A 41 -0.87 15.42 8.90
N TYR A 42 -0.75 14.78 7.75
CA TYR A 42 0.51 14.33 7.17
C TYR A 42 0.81 15.14 5.92
N THR A 43 2.09 15.40 5.68
CA THR A 43 2.55 16.26 4.58
C THR A 43 3.33 15.45 3.56
N SER A 44 2.96 15.59 2.28
CA SER A 44 3.63 14.92 1.17
C SER A 44 5.01 15.51 0.87
N LYS A 45 5.73 14.87 -0.06
CA LYS A 45 7.00 15.38 -0.59
C LYS A 45 6.88 16.77 -1.20
N ALA A 46 5.75 17.07 -1.84
CA ALA A 46 5.51 18.36 -2.52
C ALA A 46 4.71 19.36 -1.67
N GLY A 47 4.36 19.00 -0.44
CA GLY A 47 3.69 19.92 0.50
C GLY A 47 2.18 19.77 0.57
N LEU A 48 1.58 18.76 -0.07
CA LEU A 48 0.16 18.47 0.08
C LEU A 48 -0.10 17.98 1.51
N GLU A 49 -1.12 18.53 2.13
CA GLU A 49 -1.55 18.13 3.46
C GLU A 49 -2.83 17.28 3.39
N GLU A 50 -2.82 16.12 4.04
CA GLU A 50 -3.98 15.26 4.17
C GLU A 50 -4.11 14.75 5.60
N LYS A 51 -5.35 14.63 6.05
CA LYS A 51 -5.65 14.20 7.42
C LYS A 51 -6.05 12.73 7.45
N SER A 52 -5.44 11.96 8.34
CA SER A 52 -5.85 10.57 8.58
C SER A 52 -7.27 10.50 9.16
N THR A 53 -8.02 9.49 8.76
CA THR A 53 -9.36 9.23 9.30
C THR A 53 -9.32 8.25 10.48
N HIS A 54 -8.32 7.39 10.52
CA HIS A 54 -8.14 6.36 11.55
C HIS A 54 -6.66 6.18 11.89
N ALA A 55 -6.38 5.70 13.08
CA ALA A 55 -5.06 5.19 13.43
C ALA A 55 -5.01 3.68 13.15
N THR A 56 -3.84 3.18 12.72
CA THR A 56 -3.67 1.74 12.48
C THR A 56 -3.89 0.90 13.74
N SER A 57 -3.63 1.48 14.92
CA SER A 57 -3.87 0.83 16.22
C SER A 57 -5.35 0.66 16.57
N ASP A 58 -6.25 1.38 15.89
CA ASP A 58 -7.68 1.43 16.23
C ASP A 58 -8.57 0.63 15.28
N VAL A 59 -7.99 -0.01 14.28
CA VAL A 59 -8.72 -0.74 13.24
C VAL A 59 -8.26 -2.19 13.15
N SER A 60 -9.10 -3.03 12.57
CA SER A 60 -8.80 -4.43 12.30
C SER A 60 -8.72 -4.67 10.79
N ALA A 61 -7.88 -5.62 10.36
CA ALA A 61 -7.87 -6.08 8.98
C ALA A 61 -9.23 -6.63 8.53
N ASP A 62 -10.05 -7.10 9.47
CA ASP A 62 -11.41 -7.58 9.19
C ASP A 62 -12.31 -6.50 8.59
N ASP A 63 -12.02 -5.24 8.86
CA ASP A 63 -12.84 -4.11 8.43
C ASP A 63 -12.62 -3.72 6.96
N TYR A 64 -11.62 -4.32 6.30
CA TYR A 64 -11.20 -3.87 4.97
C TYR A 64 -11.17 -5.00 3.94
N ASP A 65 -11.46 -4.63 2.70
CA ASP A 65 -11.37 -5.53 1.53
C ASP A 65 -10.01 -5.45 0.85
N ALA A 66 -9.37 -4.30 0.90
CA ALA A 66 -8.05 -4.09 0.32
C ALA A 66 -7.26 -3.01 1.07
N LEU A 67 -5.95 -3.05 0.89
CA LEU A 67 -5.00 -2.08 1.38
C LEU A 67 -4.17 -1.54 0.21
N ILE A 68 -4.01 -0.22 0.13
CA ILE A 68 -3.10 0.43 -0.81
C ILE A 68 -2.05 1.18 -0.02
N ILE A 69 -0.79 0.97 -0.39
CA ILE A 69 0.36 1.60 0.25
C ILE A 69 1.08 2.47 -0.77
N PRO A 70 0.95 3.80 -0.68
CA PRO A 70 1.72 4.73 -1.51
C PRO A 70 3.18 4.76 -1.04
N GLY A 71 4.06 5.18 -1.94
CA GLY A 71 5.49 5.27 -1.67
C GLY A 71 5.94 6.69 -1.31
N GLY A 72 6.82 7.24 -2.15
CA GLY A 72 7.64 8.37 -1.76
C GLY A 72 8.66 7.88 -0.73
N PHE A 73 8.92 8.66 0.31
CA PHE A 73 9.74 8.21 1.44
C PHE A 73 8.89 7.78 2.64
N SER A 74 7.58 7.88 2.54
CA SER A 74 6.65 7.56 3.63
C SER A 74 6.76 6.13 4.17
N PRO A 75 7.09 5.10 3.37
CA PRO A 75 7.25 3.75 3.91
C PRO A 75 8.32 3.63 5.00
N ASP A 76 9.39 4.43 4.91
CA ASP A 76 10.39 4.50 5.97
C ASP A 76 9.80 4.98 7.30
N TYR A 77 8.91 5.98 7.24
CA TYR A 77 8.21 6.48 8.42
C TYR A 77 7.13 5.50 8.90
N MET A 78 6.38 4.89 7.98
CA MET A 78 5.34 3.91 8.31
C MET A 78 5.89 2.74 9.11
N ARG A 79 7.04 2.22 8.71
CA ARG A 79 7.65 1.04 9.34
C ARG A 79 8.17 1.29 10.76
N ARG A 80 8.25 2.56 11.18
CA ARG A 80 8.64 2.93 12.55
C ARG A 80 7.53 2.69 13.56
N THR A 81 6.29 2.49 13.12
CA THR A 81 5.12 2.26 13.98
C THR A 81 4.73 0.79 13.93
N LYS A 82 4.90 0.10 15.07
CA LYS A 82 4.59 -1.34 15.16
C LYS A 82 3.16 -1.67 14.75
N ALA A 83 2.18 -0.86 15.21
CA ALA A 83 0.76 -1.09 14.86
C ALA A 83 0.52 -1.05 13.35
N THR A 84 1.23 -0.18 12.61
CA THR A 84 1.11 -0.11 11.15
C THR A 84 1.69 -1.37 10.49
N VAL A 85 2.85 -1.82 10.93
CA VAL A 85 3.46 -3.07 10.43
C VAL A 85 2.56 -4.27 10.74
N ASP A 86 2.03 -4.34 11.96
CA ASP A 86 1.13 -5.41 12.38
C ASP A 86 -0.17 -5.43 11.56
N PHE A 87 -0.70 -4.26 11.22
CA PHE A 87 -1.88 -4.15 10.36
C PHE A 87 -1.61 -4.70 8.95
N VAL A 88 -0.50 -4.34 8.33
CA VAL A 88 -0.10 -4.88 7.03
C VAL A 88 0.05 -6.41 7.09
N LYS A 89 0.69 -6.89 8.15
CA LYS A 89 0.85 -8.34 8.37
C LYS A 89 -0.50 -9.04 8.48
N ALA A 90 -1.43 -8.49 9.26
CA ALA A 90 -2.77 -9.07 9.42
C ALA A 90 -3.55 -9.09 8.10
N MET A 91 -3.48 -8.02 7.30
CA MET A 91 -4.07 -7.99 5.96
C MET A 91 -3.53 -9.12 5.08
N ASN A 92 -2.22 -9.35 5.12
CA ASN A 92 -1.60 -10.42 4.34
C ASN A 92 -1.99 -11.82 4.86
N GLU A 93 -1.99 -12.02 6.15
CA GLU A 93 -2.37 -13.30 6.77
C GLU A 93 -3.82 -13.68 6.43
N GLN A 94 -4.70 -12.69 6.35
CA GLN A 94 -6.09 -12.87 5.91
C GLN A 94 -6.25 -12.92 4.38
N ARG A 95 -5.15 -12.86 3.65
CA ARG A 95 -5.14 -12.87 2.18
C ARG A 95 -5.97 -11.75 1.55
N LYS A 96 -6.10 -10.63 2.26
CA LYS A 96 -6.71 -9.43 1.69
C LYS A 96 -5.81 -8.86 0.60
N LEU A 97 -6.40 -8.22 -0.39
CA LEU A 97 -5.65 -7.62 -1.48
C LEU A 97 -4.78 -6.47 -0.97
N ILE A 98 -3.50 -6.49 -1.31
CA ILE A 98 -2.55 -5.43 -0.94
C ILE A 98 -1.86 -4.93 -2.20
N GLY A 99 -2.02 -3.63 -2.47
CA GLY A 99 -1.27 -2.94 -3.50
C GLY A 99 -0.17 -2.09 -2.88
N ALA A 100 1.06 -2.22 -3.38
CA ALA A 100 2.19 -1.43 -2.91
C ALA A 100 3.03 -0.94 -4.09
N ILE A 101 3.31 0.34 -4.14
CA ILE A 101 4.00 0.97 -5.26
C ILE A 101 5.28 1.69 -4.83
N CYS A 102 6.30 1.70 -5.69
CA CYS A 102 7.54 2.43 -5.54
C CYS A 102 8.36 1.90 -4.35
N HIS A 103 8.51 2.69 -3.28
CA HIS A 103 9.19 2.26 -2.04
C HIS A 103 8.25 1.52 -1.08
N ALA A 104 6.95 1.47 -1.36
CA ALA A 104 5.97 0.87 -0.47
C ALA A 104 6.22 -0.63 -0.17
N PRO A 105 6.80 -1.45 -1.07
CA PRO A 105 7.16 -2.82 -0.74
C PRO A 105 8.11 -2.99 0.45
N TRP A 106 8.80 -1.93 0.91
CA TRP A 106 9.48 -1.96 2.20
C TRP A 106 8.55 -2.37 3.34
N MET A 107 7.29 -1.93 3.29
CA MET A 107 6.29 -2.32 4.30
C MET A 107 5.98 -3.80 4.25
N LEU A 108 5.96 -4.37 3.04
CA LEU A 108 5.74 -5.80 2.85
C LEU A 108 6.92 -6.62 3.40
N ALA A 109 8.14 -6.12 3.23
CA ALA A 109 9.33 -6.73 3.83
C ALA A 109 9.25 -6.70 5.36
N SER A 110 8.90 -5.55 5.94
CA SER A 110 8.75 -5.40 7.40
C SER A 110 7.64 -6.27 7.98
N ALA A 111 6.58 -6.52 7.20
CA ALA A 111 5.44 -7.35 7.61
C ALA A 111 5.66 -8.85 7.31
N ASP A 112 6.82 -9.25 6.82
CA ASP A 112 7.13 -10.64 6.44
C ASP A 112 6.13 -11.20 5.43
N ALA A 113 5.75 -10.38 4.44
CA ALA A 113 4.67 -10.69 3.50
C ALA A 113 5.16 -11.16 2.11
N ILE A 114 6.47 -11.06 1.82
CA ILE A 114 6.99 -11.29 0.46
C ILE A 114 7.97 -12.43 0.32
N LYS A 115 8.25 -13.16 1.38
CA LYS A 115 9.13 -14.32 1.31
C LYS A 115 8.58 -15.37 0.35
N GLY A 116 9.38 -15.72 -0.66
CA GLY A 116 8.98 -16.69 -1.69
C GLY A 116 8.01 -16.14 -2.74
N LYS A 117 7.75 -14.84 -2.74
CA LYS A 117 6.82 -14.20 -3.70
C LYS A 117 7.57 -13.42 -4.78
N GLN A 118 6.93 -13.30 -5.94
CA GLN A 118 7.36 -12.40 -7.00
C GLN A 118 6.84 -10.99 -6.71
N VAL A 119 7.71 -10.00 -6.82
CA VAL A 119 7.38 -8.59 -6.58
C VAL A 119 8.16 -7.68 -7.52
N THR A 120 7.70 -6.45 -7.63
CA THR A 120 8.49 -5.34 -8.15
C THR A 120 8.46 -4.17 -7.18
N SER A 121 9.24 -3.15 -7.47
CA SER A 121 9.32 -1.92 -6.68
C SER A 121 10.10 -0.86 -7.44
N PHE A 122 10.25 0.32 -6.85
CA PHE A 122 11.30 1.22 -7.29
C PHE A 122 12.65 0.51 -7.18
N TYR A 123 13.48 0.65 -8.22
CA TYR A 123 14.69 -0.19 -8.36
C TYR A 123 15.69 -0.07 -7.21
N SER A 124 15.71 1.10 -6.52
CA SER A 124 16.70 1.34 -5.47
C SER A 124 16.52 0.45 -4.24
N ILE A 125 15.35 -0.15 -4.05
CA ILE A 125 15.10 -1.07 -2.94
C ILE A 125 15.05 -2.54 -3.37
N LYS A 126 15.46 -2.83 -4.61
CA LYS A 126 15.52 -4.21 -5.14
C LYS A 126 16.25 -5.16 -4.20
N ASP A 127 17.42 -4.76 -3.75
CA ASP A 127 18.25 -5.63 -2.90
C ASP A 127 17.58 -5.92 -1.55
N ASP A 128 16.88 -4.94 -1.00
CA ASP A 128 16.14 -5.10 0.26
C ASP A 128 15.05 -6.16 0.13
N LEU A 129 14.34 -6.18 -1.00
CA LEU A 129 13.27 -7.15 -1.24
C LEU A 129 13.82 -8.55 -1.52
N ILE A 130 14.92 -8.65 -2.26
CA ILE A 130 15.63 -9.92 -2.47
C ILE A 130 16.12 -10.47 -1.13
N ASN A 131 16.69 -9.62 -0.28
CA ASN A 131 17.17 -10.01 1.04
C ASN A 131 16.01 -10.43 1.97
N ALA A 132 14.80 -9.92 1.73
CA ALA A 132 13.59 -10.36 2.41
C ALA A 132 13.00 -11.66 1.84
N GLY A 133 13.66 -12.28 0.86
CA GLY A 133 13.28 -13.57 0.30
C GLY A 133 12.38 -13.51 -0.93
N ALA A 134 12.19 -12.34 -1.53
CA ALA A 134 11.37 -12.18 -2.73
C ALA A 134 12.18 -12.40 -4.01
N GLU A 135 11.49 -12.76 -5.10
CA GLU A 135 11.99 -12.69 -6.46
C GLU A 135 11.58 -11.33 -7.05
N TRP A 136 12.55 -10.49 -7.39
CA TRP A 136 12.31 -9.16 -7.92
C TRP A 136 12.28 -9.17 -9.45
N LEU A 137 11.21 -8.63 -10.04
CA LEU A 137 11.02 -8.56 -11.50
C LEU A 137 10.88 -7.09 -11.91
N ASP A 138 11.56 -6.68 -12.97
CA ASP A 138 11.42 -5.33 -13.53
C ASP A 138 10.25 -5.28 -14.51
N LEU A 139 9.05 -5.24 -13.96
CA LEU A 139 7.78 -5.17 -14.69
C LEU A 139 6.92 -4.03 -14.16
N GLU A 140 6.06 -3.48 -15.00
CA GLU A 140 5.17 -2.36 -14.59
C GLU A 140 4.16 -2.77 -13.51
N VAL A 141 3.77 -4.04 -13.47
CA VAL A 141 2.92 -4.60 -12.42
C VAL A 141 3.27 -6.07 -12.23
N VAL A 142 3.35 -6.50 -10.98
CA VAL A 142 3.55 -7.90 -10.62
C VAL A 142 2.44 -8.30 -9.66
N VAL A 143 1.74 -9.38 -9.98
CA VAL A 143 0.70 -9.96 -9.15
C VAL A 143 1.16 -11.33 -8.67
N ASP A 144 1.21 -11.52 -7.37
CA ASP A 144 1.46 -12.82 -6.76
C ASP A 144 0.49 -13.03 -5.60
N GLY A 145 -0.48 -13.92 -5.80
CA GLY A 145 -1.54 -14.17 -4.84
C GLY A 145 -2.36 -12.89 -4.56
N ASN A 146 -2.33 -12.45 -3.32
CA ASN A 146 -3.04 -11.26 -2.86
C ASN A 146 -2.21 -9.96 -2.95
N ILE A 147 -0.99 -10.02 -3.49
CA ILE A 147 -0.08 -8.87 -3.52
C ILE A 147 0.07 -8.37 -4.95
N VAL A 148 -0.12 -7.06 -5.13
CA VAL A 148 0.07 -6.33 -6.38
C VAL A 148 1.12 -5.25 -6.15
N THR A 149 2.19 -5.26 -6.94
CA THR A 149 3.27 -4.28 -6.82
C THR A 149 3.56 -3.59 -8.13
N SER A 150 4.01 -2.34 -8.07
CA SER A 150 4.45 -1.52 -9.22
C SER A 150 5.64 -0.67 -8.84
N ARG A 151 6.31 -0.06 -9.84
CA ARG A 151 7.66 0.51 -9.67
C ARG A 151 7.70 2.00 -9.34
N SER A 152 6.80 2.78 -9.95
CA SER A 152 6.88 4.26 -9.88
C SER A 152 5.55 4.87 -10.31
N PRO A 153 5.37 6.20 -10.19
CA PRO A 153 4.13 6.85 -10.61
C PRO A 153 3.73 6.59 -12.06
N LYS A 154 4.68 6.30 -12.95
CA LYS A 154 4.37 5.95 -14.34
C LYS A 154 3.53 4.69 -14.46
N ASP A 155 3.64 3.80 -13.50
CA ASP A 155 2.92 2.53 -13.47
C ASP A 155 1.54 2.63 -12.82
N LEU A 156 1.16 3.80 -12.27
CA LEU A 156 -0.11 3.99 -11.57
C LEU A 156 -1.33 3.54 -12.38
N PRO A 157 -1.43 3.81 -13.69
CA PRO A 157 -2.59 3.36 -14.45
C PRO A 157 -2.79 1.84 -14.41
N ILE A 158 -1.76 1.05 -14.71
CA ILE A 158 -1.87 -0.41 -14.68
C ILE A 158 -1.99 -0.94 -13.26
N PHE A 159 -1.33 -0.29 -12.30
CA PHE A 159 -1.41 -0.65 -10.88
C PHE A 159 -2.86 -0.58 -10.38
N LEU A 160 -3.53 0.56 -10.56
CA LEU A 160 -4.91 0.74 -10.13
C LEU A 160 -5.89 -0.12 -10.91
N LYS A 161 -5.71 -0.21 -12.23
CA LYS A 161 -6.54 -1.09 -13.07
C LYS A 161 -6.50 -2.53 -12.55
N THR A 162 -5.32 -3.05 -12.28
CA THR A 162 -5.13 -4.41 -11.78
C THR A 162 -5.78 -4.60 -10.41
N ILE A 163 -5.62 -3.64 -9.50
CA ILE A 163 -6.24 -3.70 -8.16
C ILE A 163 -7.76 -3.74 -8.28
N ILE A 164 -8.35 -2.87 -9.10
CA ILE A 164 -9.80 -2.81 -9.29
C ILE A 164 -10.32 -4.11 -9.91
N GLU A 165 -9.67 -4.61 -10.95
CA GLU A 165 -10.03 -5.90 -11.56
C GLU A 165 -10.00 -7.03 -10.53
N ARG A 166 -8.99 -7.06 -9.68
CA ARG A 166 -8.87 -8.07 -8.61
C ARG A 166 -9.97 -7.92 -7.55
N LEU A 167 -10.34 -6.70 -7.20
CA LEU A 167 -11.44 -6.45 -6.25
C LEU A 167 -12.81 -6.88 -6.78
N GLU A 168 -12.99 -6.82 -8.09
CA GLU A 168 -14.24 -7.21 -8.75
C GLU A 168 -14.32 -8.71 -9.06
N MET A 169 -13.22 -9.44 -8.93
CA MET A 169 -13.24 -10.90 -9.14
C MET A 169 -14.10 -11.60 -8.07
N PRO A 170 -14.88 -12.63 -8.45
CA PRO A 170 -15.58 -13.46 -7.48
C PRO A 170 -14.60 -14.09 -6.48
N ALA A 171 -15.04 -14.20 -5.22
CA ALA A 171 -14.25 -14.82 -4.17
C ALA A 171 -14.03 -16.33 -4.44
#